data_eae4784b0ecd6c627c4341d7e1ffaaa5
#
_entry.id   eae4784b0ecd6c627c4341d7e1ffaaa5
#
_cell.length_a   1.000
_cell.length_b   1.000
_cell.length_c   1.000
_cell.angle_alpha   90.00
_cell.angle_beta   90.00
_cell.angle_gamma   90.00
#
_symmetry.space_group_name_H-M   'P 1'
#
loop_
_entity.id
_entity.type
_entity.pdbx_description
1 polymer ?
#
loop_
_entity_poly.entity_id
_entity_poly.type
_entity_poly.pdbx_seq_one_letter_code
_entity_poly.pdbx_strand_id
1 'polypeptide(L)'
;MNDREFYKSFFRLYLVLVLQNIVTLSVNLADNIMLGSYGEVSLSGVTSVNQIQFLYQQLLIAFGDGMVIFCSQYWGKKQFAPMKKIIALAMRFGIAIAVILFAVISVFPEQAMLCFTSDRQIIEEGVRYLHTIRFTYLFFAVTQMLLAALRSTEVAGIALRLSVMALVVNCGINYVLIFGRFGAPELGVTGAAIGTLTARILECGVLIFYVIRKEQYLRLQLSDFLKRDWQFLRDYLKITLPLLVLCGLWGINTAMQTVVLGHMNSAAIAANSAASNLYLMVKSAAVGAASAASVVIGKTIGMGDEELVKRYARKLQILFVILGVTGGIFLYFIRIPILNLYDLSPEAMALANQFLLILSVVYVFMAYQMPSNAGIIKGGGCVEFGAKLDSTCICLIVIPLSCYMAFAAGASPALVVVCLNIDQFIKCIPVFWKVNYGKWMRKLTRETKIAG
;
A
#
# COMPACT_ATOMS: atom_id res chain seq x y z
N MET A 1 11.14 -12.85 24.55
CA MET A 1 11.13 -13.46 23.19
C MET A 1 12.56 -13.79 22.81
N ASN A 2 12.86 -15.04 22.47
CA ASN A 2 14.20 -15.47 22.06
C ASN A 2 14.46 -15.05 20.59
N ASP A 3 15.72 -14.95 20.17
CA ASP A 3 16.11 -14.56 18.81
C ASP A 3 15.46 -15.45 17.73
N ARG A 4 15.36 -16.77 18.00
CA ARG A 4 14.69 -17.71 17.09
C ARG A 4 13.21 -17.40 16.90
N GLU A 5 12.50 -17.00 17.95
CA GLU A 5 11.09 -16.61 17.88
C GLU A 5 10.90 -15.30 17.13
N PHE A 6 11.84 -14.35 17.33
CA PHE A 6 11.86 -13.09 16.60
C PHE A 6 11.95 -13.31 15.09
N TYR A 7 12.96 -14.06 14.62
CA TYR A 7 13.14 -14.34 13.21
C TYR A 7 11.95 -15.14 12.63
N LYS A 8 11.45 -16.13 13.38
CA LYS A 8 10.28 -16.91 12.96
C LYS A 8 9.04 -16.05 12.79
N SER A 9 8.77 -15.15 13.72
CA SER A 9 7.63 -14.22 13.65
C SER A 9 7.80 -13.24 12.49
N PHE A 10 8.97 -12.60 12.37
CA PHE A 10 9.26 -11.66 11.31
C PHE A 10 9.15 -12.30 9.92
N PHE A 11 9.86 -13.40 9.66
CA PHE A 11 9.85 -14.04 8.34
C PHE A 11 8.49 -14.63 7.96
N ARG A 12 7.75 -15.15 8.94
CA ARG A 12 6.38 -15.62 8.70
C ARG A 12 5.46 -14.48 8.24
N LEU A 13 5.51 -13.33 8.91
CA LEU A 13 4.75 -12.14 8.51
C LEU A 13 5.24 -11.59 7.17
N TYR A 14 6.55 -11.42 7.04
CA TYR A 14 7.20 -10.90 5.85
C TYR A 14 6.82 -11.67 4.59
N LEU A 15 7.02 -12.99 4.60
CA LEU A 15 6.74 -13.83 3.44
C LEU A 15 5.27 -13.78 3.02
N VAL A 16 4.37 -13.86 4.00
CA VAL A 16 2.92 -13.80 3.73
C VAL A 16 2.52 -12.45 3.15
N LEU A 17 3.04 -11.34 3.69
CA LEU A 17 2.73 -9.99 3.20
C LEU A 17 3.29 -9.72 1.81
N VAL A 18 4.50 -10.21 1.52
CA VAL A 18 5.09 -10.12 0.18
C VAL A 18 4.26 -10.90 -0.83
N LEU A 19 3.93 -12.16 -0.52
CA LEU A 19 3.09 -13.00 -1.40
C LEU A 19 1.70 -12.39 -1.60
N GLN A 20 1.09 -11.85 -0.54
CA GLN A 20 -0.19 -11.15 -0.64
C GLN A 20 -0.12 -9.94 -1.59
N ASN A 21 0.94 -9.12 -1.49
CA ASN A 21 1.13 -7.97 -2.37
C ASN A 21 1.31 -8.41 -3.83
N ILE A 22 2.08 -9.46 -4.08
CA ILE A 22 2.29 -10.02 -5.43
C ILE A 22 0.94 -10.52 -5.99
N VAL A 23 0.16 -11.27 -5.22
CA VAL A 23 -1.16 -11.75 -5.66
C VAL A 23 -2.09 -10.58 -5.97
N THR A 24 -2.10 -9.53 -5.14
CA THR A 24 -2.93 -8.33 -5.38
C THR A 24 -2.52 -7.62 -6.67
N LEU A 25 -1.22 -7.49 -6.95
CA LEU A 25 -0.73 -6.93 -8.21
C LEU A 25 -1.12 -7.81 -9.41
N SER A 26 -1.13 -9.14 -9.23
CA SER A 26 -1.55 -10.09 -10.27
C SER A 26 -3.04 -9.97 -10.61
N VAL A 27 -3.92 -9.66 -9.63
CA VAL A 27 -5.34 -9.37 -9.90
C VAL A 27 -5.48 -8.19 -10.85
N ASN A 28 -4.83 -7.06 -10.51
CA ASN A 28 -4.89 -5.85 -11.33
C ASN A 28 -4.33 -6.08 -12.75
N LEU A 29 -3.25 -6.87 -12.86
CA LEU A 29 -2.67 -7.22 -14.15
C LEU A 29 -3.62 -8.08 -14.98
N ALA A 30 -4.25 -9.09 -14.39
CA ALA A 30 -5.21 -9.96 -15.06
C ALA A 30 -6.43 -9.17 -15.56
N ASP A 31 -6.98 -8.27 -14.72
CA ASP A 31 -8.08 -7.39 -15.12
C ASP A 31 -7.70 -6.51 -16.31
N ASN A 32 -6.51 -5.90 -16.29
CA ASN A 32 -6.02 -5.05 -17.37
C ASN A 32 -5.81 -5.84 -18.67
N ILE A 33 -5.28 -7.07 -18.60
CA ILE A 33 -5.10 -7.92 -19.79
C ILE A 33 -6.47 -8.31 -20.40
N MET A 34 -7.42 -8.73 -19.56
CA MET A 34 -8.76 -9.12 -20.02
C MET A 34 -9.51 -7.94 -20.66
N LEU A 35 -9.49 -6.78 -20.00
CA LEU A 35 -10.15 -5.58 -20.51
C LEU A 35 -9.44 -5.02 -21.74
N GLY A 36 -8.11 -5.07 -21.79
CA GLY A 36 -7.34 -4.64 -22.96
C GLY A 36 -7.61 -5.51 -24.18
N SER A 37 -7.81 -6.81 -24.02
CA SER A 37 -8.21 -7.71 -25.10
C SER A 37 -9.68 -7.54 -25.54
N TYR A 38 -10.53 -6.96 -24.68
CA TYR A 38 -11.91 -6.63 -24.99
C TYR A 38 -12.03 -5.32 -25.78
N GLY A 39 -11.30 -4.26 -25.36
CA GLY A 39 -11.28 -2.99 -26.06
C GLY A 39 -10.47 -1.90 -25.36
N GLU A 40 -9.81 -1.06 -26.15
CA GLU A 40 -8.95 0.01 -25.66
C GLU A 40 -9.73 1.08 -24.86
N VAL A 41 -10.91 1.46 -25.33
CA VAL A 41 -11.77 2.43 -24.65
C VAL A 41 -12.24 1.91 -23.31
N SER A 42 -12.60 0.62 -23.25
CA SER A 42 -13.02 -0.07 -22.02
C SER A 42 -11.90 -0.13 -21.00
N LEU A 43 -10.68 -0.49 -21.43
CA LEU A 43 -9.49 -0.48 -20.58
C LEU A 43 -9.21 0.92 -20.05
N SER A 44 -9.28 1.94 -20.89
CA SER A 44 -9.02 3.34 -20.51
C SER A 44 -10.04 3.84 -19.50
N GLY A 45 -11.33 3.52 -19.69
CA GLY A 45 -12.41 3.84 -18.75
C GLY A 45 -12.18 3.23 -17.37
N VAL A 46 -11.89 1.93 -17.31
CA VAL A 46 -11.62 1.22 -16.05
C VAL A 46 -10.33 1.70 -15.39
N THR A 47 -9.28 1.97 -16.18
CA THR A 47 -8.01 2.51 -15.63
C THR A 47 -8.21 3.87 -14.96
N SER A 48 -9.06 4.73 -15.54
CA SER A 48 -9.41 6.03 -14.93
C SER A 48 -10.16 5.85 -13.61
N VAL A 49 -11.11 4.91 -13.54
CA VAL A 49 -11.80 4.57 -12.28
C VAL A 49 -10.84 3.98 -11.24
N ASN A 50 -9.86 3.19 -11.66
CA ASN A 50 -8.86 2.62 -10.77
C ASN A 50 -8.00 3.69 -10.07
N GLN A 51 -7.87 4.91 -10.62
CA GLN A 51 -7.23 6.04 -9.91
C GLN A 51 -8.04 6.47 -8.68
N ILE A 52 -9.38 6.47 -8.77
CA ILE A 52 -10.27 6.74 -7.63
C ILE A 52 -10.07 5.66 -6.56
N GLN A 53 -10.08 4.39 -6.98
CA GLN A 53 -9.84 3.25 -6.09
C GLN A 53 -8.47 3.34 -5.40
N PHE A 54 -7.44 3.75 -6.12
CA PHE A 54 -6.09 3.92 -5.58
C PHE A 54 -6.05 4.99 -4.47
N LEU A 55 -6.62 6.17 -4.72
CA LEU A 55 -6.69 7.23 -3.71
C LEU A 55 -7.47 6.79 -2.48
N TYR A 56 -8.59 6.12 -2.67
CA TYR A 56 -9.38 5.54 -1.60
C TYR A 56 -8.59 4.53 -0.77
N GLN A 57 -7.87 3.61 -1.43
CA GLN A 57 -7.02 2.62 -0.78
C GLN A 57 -5.92 3.28 0.07
N GLN A 58 -5.31 4.37 -0.41
CA GLN A 58 -4.29 5.09 0.34
C GLN A 58 -4.84 5.68 1.65
N LEU A 59 -6.06 6.21 1.63
CA LEU A 59 -6.73 6.67 2.85
C LEU A 59 -6.97 5.53 3.84
N LEU A 60 -7.46 4.38 3.37
CA LEU A 60 -7.68 3.21 4.22
C LEU A 60 -6.37 2.65 4.79
N ILE A 61 -5.28 2.64 4.00
CA ILE A 61 -3.96 2.22 4.47
C ILE A 61 -3.49 3.12 5.62
N ALA A 62 -3.66 4.43 5.52
CA ALA A 62 -3.26 5.36 6.59
C ALA A 62 -4.01 5.09 7.90
N PHE A 63 -5.33 4.87 7.84
CA PHE A 63 -6.14 4.50 9.02
C PHE A 63 -5.77 3.11 9.54
N GLY A 64 -5.57 2.14 8.65
CA GLY A 64 -5.15 0.79 9.03
C GLY A 64 -3.77 0.76 9.69
N ASP A 65 -2.79 1.47 9.17
CA ASP A 65 -1.44 1.53 9.73
C ASP A 65 -1.42 2.26 11.08
N GLY A 66 -2.20 3.35 11.23
CA GLY A 66 -2.41 3.99 12.53
C GLY A 66 -2.95 2.99 13.56
N MET A 67 -3.93 2.18 13.19
CA MET A 67 -4.46 1.12 14.05
C MET A 67 -3.40 0.06 14.37
N VAL A 68 -2.63 -0.40 13.39
CA VAL A 68 -1.57 -1.42 13.60
C VAL A 68 -0.53 -0.95 14.61
N ILE A 69 -0.11 0.31 14.56
CA ILE A 69 0.88 0.89 15.50
C ILE A 69 0.39 0.77 16.94
N PHE A 70 -0.87 1.11 17.20
CA PHE A 70 -1.45 0.97 18.55
C PHE A 70 -1.71 -0.48 18.94
N CYS A 71 -2.38 -1.23 18.08
CA CYS A 71 -2.82 -2.59 18.36
C CYS A 71 -1.65 -3.54 18.59
N SER A 72 -0.53 -3.38 17.88
CA SER A 72 0.66 -4.19 18.10
C SER A 72 1.30 -3.97 19.49
N GLN A 73 1.28 -2.73 20.01
CA GLN A 73 1.75 -2.44 21.37
C GLN A 73 0.81 -3.01 22.44
N TYR A 74 -0.53 -2.88 22.25
CA TYR A 74 -1.50 -3.51 23.16
C TYR A 74 -1.44 -5.04 23.10
N TRP A 75 -1.17 -5.60 21.93
CA TRP A 75 -0.93 -7.03 21.74
C TRP A 75 0.27 -7.51 22.56
N GLY A 76 1.39 -6.76 22.53
CA GLY A 76 2.57 -7.02 23.34
C GLY A 76 2.29 -7.02 24.84
N LYS A 77 1.39 -6.13 25.30
CA LYS A 77 0.93 -6.06 26.71
C LYS A 77 -0.17 -7.07 27.05
N LYS A 78 -0.70 -7.83 26.09
CA LYS A 78 -1.86 -8.71 26.24
C LYS A 78 -3.13 -7.98 26.72
N GLN A 79 -3.29 -6.71 26.34
CA GLN A 79 -4.43 -5.88 26.71
C GLN A 79 -5.42 -5.79 25.54
N PHE A 80 -6.41 -6.67 25.51
CA PHE A 80 -7.34 -6.81 24.39
C PHE A 80 -8.50 -5.81 24.37
N ALA A 81 -8.94 -5.33 25.55
CA ALA A 81 -10.05 -4.40 25.64
C ALA A 81 -9.74 -3.02 24.99
N PRO A 82 -8.60 -2.36 25.26
CA PRO A 82 -8.21 -1.15 24.55
C PRO A 82 -7.98 -1.39 23.05
N MET A 83 -7.45 -2.55 22.67
CA MET A 83 -7.22 -2.92 21.27
C MET A 83 -8.56 -2.95 20.49
N LYS A 84 -9.62 -3.57 21.04
CA LYS A 84 -10.96 -3.60 20.44
C LYS A 84 -11.52 -2.20 20.22
N LYS A 85 -11.32 -1.27 21.16
CA LYS A 85 -11.76 0.13 21.02
C LYS A 85 -11.09 0.82 19.83
N ILE A 86 -9.79 0.62 19.65
CA ILE A 86 -9.04 1.22 18.53
C ILE A 86 -9.45 0.59 17.19
N ILE A 87 -9.66 -0.73 17.15
CA ILE A 87 -10.16 -1.42 15.95
C ILE A 87 -11.56 -0.90 15.57
N ALA A 88 -12.47 -0.79 16.53
CA ALA A 88 -13.81 -0.23 16.31
C ALA A 88 -13.74 1.23 15.81
N LEU A 89 -12.81 2.03 16.32
CA LEU A 89 -12.60 3.40 15.90
C LEU A 89 -12.09 3.48 14.46
N ALA A 90 -11.04 2.71 14.11
CA ALA A 90 -10.51 2.64 12.75
C ALA A 90 -11.57 2.15 11.74
N MET A 91 -12.36 1.14 12.13
CA MET A 91 -13.47 0.64 11.33
C MET A 91 -14.52 1.73 11.06
N ARG A 92 -14.88 2.56 12.06
CA ARG A 92 -15.80 3.69 11.87
C ARG A 92 -15.29 4.67 10.83
N PHE A 93 -14.01 5.07 10.90
CA PHE A 93 -13.41 5.94 9.91
C PHE A 93 -13.37 5.29 8.52
N GLY A 94 -12.98 4.02 8.42
CA GLY A 94 -12.98 3.28 7.15
C GLY A 94 -14.38 3.22 6.53
N ILE A 95 -15.40 2.87 7.30
CA ILE A 95 -16.79 2.81 6.84
C ILE A 95 -17.31 4.22 6.49
N ALA A 96 -17.01 5.25 7.29
CA ALA A 96 -17.43 6.62 7.01
C ALA A 96 -16.89 7.11 5.66
N ILE A 97 -15.58 6.89 5.40
CA ILE A 97 -14.97 7.24 4.12
C ILE A 97 -15.60 6.44 2.96
N ALA A 98 -15.86 5.13 3.17
CA ALA A 98 -16.51 4.29 2.18
C ALA A 98 -17.92 4.79 1.83
N VAL A 99 -18.72 5.17 2.84
CA VAL A 99 -20.07 5.72 2.65
C VAL A 99 -20.02 7.07 1.93
N ILE A 100 -19.09 7.96 2.32
CA ILE A 100 -18.92 9.25 1.65
C ILE A 100 -18.55 9.04 0.18
N LEU A 101 -17.57 8.18 -0.10
CA LEU A 101 -17.15 7.91 -1.48
C LEU A 101 -18.28 7.26 -2.29
N PHE A 102 -18.99 6.28 -1.71
CA PHE A 102 -20.16 5.65 -2.32
C PHE A 102 -21.23 6.70 -2.66
N ALA A 103 -21.53 7.62 -1.75
CA ALA A 103 -22.51 8.69 -1.98
C ALA A 103 -22.06 9.64 -3.09
N VAL A 104 -20.81 10.12 -3.04
CA VAL A 104 -20.23 11.03 -4.04
C VAL A 104 -20.29 10.39 -5.44
N ILE A 105 -19.81 9.16 -5.59
CA ILE A 105 -19.81 8.45 -6.87
C ILE A 105 -21.23 8.11 -7.34
N SER A 106 -22.17 7.92 -6.42
CA SER A 106 -23.58 7.66 -6.79
C SER A 106 -24.29 8.89 -7.32
N VAL A 107 -23.95 10.08 -6.82
CA VAL A 107 -24.57 11.34 -7.20
C VAL A 107 -23.84 12.00 -8.38
N PHE A 108 -22.51 11.89 -8.42
CA PHE A 108 -21.65 12.60 -9.37
C PHE A 108 -20.69 11.68 -10.14
N PRO A 109 -21.17 10.60 -10.81
CA PRO A 109 -20.28 9.65 -11.48
C PRO A 109 -19.54 10.27 -12.68
N GLU A 110 -20.23 11.09 -13.50
CA GLU A 110 -19.63 11.76 -14.67
C GLU A 110 -18.57 12.79 -14.24
N GLN A 111 -18.87 13.61 -13.22
CA GLN A 111 -17.94 14.60 -12.69
C GLN A 111 -16.68 13.96 -12.11
N ALA A 112 -16.81 12.79 -11.49
CA ALA A 112 -15.67 12.04 -11.01
C ALA A 112 -14.77 11.57 -12.17
N MET A 113 -15.34 11.18 -13.31
CA MET A 113 -14.59 10.78 -14.50
C MET A 113 -13.96 11.99 -15.20
N LEU A 114 -14.65 13.13 -15.27
CA LEU A 114 -14.14 14.39 -15.86
C LEU A 114 -12.85 14.89 -15.18
N CYS A 115 -12.57 14.49 -13.92
CA CYS A 115 -11.31 14.79 -13.27
C CYS A 115 -10.10 14.09 -13.93
N PHE A 116 -10.32 13.02 -14.70
CA PHE A 116 -9.26 12.20 -15.28
C PHE A 116 -9.19 12.24 -16.80
N THR A 117 -10.31 12.47 -17.49
CA THR A 117 -10.38 12.50 -18.95
C THR A 117 -11.50 13.40 -19.47
N SER A 118 -11.31 13.95 -20.66
CA SER A 118 -12.35 14.72 -21.38
C SER A 118 -12.98 13.91 -22.52
N ASP A 119 -12.51 12.70 -22.79
CA ASP A 119 -13.02 11.83 -23.82
C ASP A 119 -14.35 11.22 -23.40
N ARG A 120 -15.40 11.52 -24.18
CA ARG A 120 -16.77 11.12 -23.86
C ARG A 120 -16.99 9.62 -23.87
N GLN A 121 -16.33 8.89 -24.78
CA GLN A 121 -16.45 7.44 -24.84
C GLN A 121 -15.82 6.76 -23.62
N ILE A 122 -14.66 7.26 -23.20
CA ILE A 122 -13.97 6.77 -21.99
C ILE A 122 -14.80 7.07 -20.73
N ILE A 123 -15.44 8.26 -20.68
CA ILE A 123 -16.34 8.64 -19.56
C ILE A 123 -17.53 7.69 -19.49
N GLU A 124 -18.20 7.40 -20.62
CA GLU A 124 -19.37 6.51 -20.65
C GLU A 124 -19.02 5.10 -20.16
N GLU A 125 -17.92 4.51 -20.63
CA GLU A 125 -17.45 3.19 -20.16
C GLU A 125 -17.04 3.23 -18.68
N GLY A 126 -16.36 4.28 -18.22
CA GLY A 126 -16.01 4.47 -16.82
C GLY A 126 -17.23 4.60 -15.92
N VAL A 127 -18.26 5.33 -16.35
CA VAL A 127 -19.53 5.48 -15.61
C VAL A 127 -20.27 4.14 -15.51
N ARG A 128 -20.32 3.36 -16.60
CA ARG A 128 -20.89 1.99 -16.57
C ARG A 128 -20.19 1.12 -15.51
N TYR A 129 -18.88 1.18 -15.49
CA TYR A 129 -18.09 0.45 -14.48
C TYR A 129 -18.38 0.96 -13.07
N LEU A 130 -18.42 2.30 -12.86
CA LEU A 130 -18.69 2.95 -11.58
C LEU A 130 -20.02 2.56 -10.97
N HIS A 131 -21.08 2.41 -11.78
CA HIS A 131 -22.40 2.01 -11.29
C HIS A 131 -22.41 0.71 -10.51
N THR A 132 -21.53 -0.23 -10.86
CA THR A 132 -21.41 -1.52 -10.16
C THR A 132 -20.28 -1.50 -9.13
N ILE A 133 -19.10 -0.97 -9.51
CA ILE A 133 -17.91 -1.06 -8.65
C ILE A 133 -18.04 -0.25 -7.37
N ARG A 134 -18.85 0.82 -7.32
CA ARG A 134 -19.08 1.64 -6.12
C ARG A 134 -19.49 0.83 -4.89
N PHE A 135 -20.21 -0.27 -5.07
CA PHE A 135 -20.61 -1.14 -3.97
C PHE A 135 -19.42 -1.86 -3.32
N THR A 136 -18.33 -2.06 -4.05
CA THR A 136 -17.12 -2.69 -3.51
C THR A 136 -16.47 -1.88 -2.42
N TYR A 137 -16.63 -0.55 -2.41
CA TYR A 137 -15.98 0.34 -1.45
C TYR A 137 -16.35 0.00 0.00
N LEU A 138 -17.61 -0.35 0.25
CA LEU A 138 -18.07 -0.72 1.60
C LEU A 138 -17.42 -2.03 2.06
N PHE A 139 -17.43 -3.07 1.22
CA PHE A 139 -16.82 -4.35 1.54
C PHE A 139 -15.30 -4.24 1.68
N PHE A 140 -14.67 -3.46 0.81
CA PHE A 140 -13.23 -3.24 0.82
C PHE A 140 -12.76 -2.53 2.10
N ALA A 141 -13.50 -1.51 2.59
CA ALA A 141 -13.17 -0.86 3.86
C ALA A 141 -13.16 -1.83 5.03
N VAL A 142 -14.20 -2.65 5.15
CA VAL A 142 -14.32 -3.65 6.22
C VAL A 142 -13.18 -4.66 6.13
N THR A 143 -12.93 -5.19 4.92
CA THR A 143 -11.84 -6.15 4.68
C THR A 143 -10.48 -5.57 5.05
N GLN A 144 -10.16 -4.35 4.59
CA GLN A 144 -8.85 -3.72 4.87
C GLN A 144 -8.64 -3.46 6.36
N MET A 145 -9.66 -2.99 7.08
CA MET A 145 -9.55 -2.77 8.52
C MET A 145 -9.39 -4.08 9.30
N LEU A 146 -10.14 -5.13 8.94
CA LEU A 146 -10.01 -6.44 9.58
C LEU A 146 -8.65 -7.09 9.27
N LEU A 147 -8.15 -7.00 8.04
CA LEU A 147 -6.81 -7.50 7.68
C LEU A 147 -5.71 -6.78 8.44
N ALA A 148 -5.82 -5.45 8.61
CA ALA A 148 -4.90 -4.67 9.40
C ALA A 148 -4.94 -5.07 10.90
N ALA A 149 -6.14 -5.31 11.44
CA ALA A 149 -6.31 -5.81 12.81
C ALA A 149 -5.65 -7.20 13.01
N LEU A 150 -5.88 -8.14 12.09
CA LEU A 150 -5.25 -9.46 12.11
C LEU A 150 -3.73 -9.38 11.96
N ARG A 151 -3.23 -8.47 11.11
CA ARG A 151 -1.79 -8.21 10.98
C ARG A 151 -1.18 -7.76 12.30
N SER A 152 -1.86 -6.91 13.06
CA SER A 152 -1.37 -6.42 14.37
C SER A 152 -1.23 -7.52 15.43
N THR A 153 -1.96 -8.63 15.26
CA THR A 153 -1.91 -9.82 16.14
C THR A 153 -1.07 -10.96 15.56
N GLU A 154 -0.25 -10.68 14.55
CA GLU A 154 0.61 -11.65 13.86
C GLU A 154 -0.15 -12.75 13.09
N VAL A 155 -1.45 -12.57 12.85
CA VAL A 155 -2.29 -13.51 12.09
C VAL A 155 -2.43 -13.03 10.64
N ALA A 156 -1.39 -13.29 9.83
CA ALA A 156 -1.39 -12.84 8.43
C ALA A 156 -1.78 -13.93 7.42
N GLY A 157 -1.68 -15.22 7.79
CA GLY A 157 -1.87 -16.33 6.83
C GLY A 157 -3.25 -16.41 6.19
N ILE A 158 -4.30 -15.88 6.81
CA ILE A 158 -5.63 -15.81 6.21
C ILE A 158 -5.68 -14.78 5.07
N ALA A 159 -4.94 -13.66 5.19
CA ALA A 159 -4.89 -12.62 4.17
C ALA A 159 -4.44 -13.17 2.81
N LEU A 160 -3.35 -13.96 2.79
CA LEU A 160 -2.86 -14.58 1.56
C LEU A 160 -3.90 -15.53 0.94
N ARG A 161 -4.55 -16.37 1.76
CA ARG A 161 -5.57 -17.31 1.25
C ARG A 161 -6.75 -16.57 0.64
N LEU A 162 -7.19 -15.49 1.27
CA LEU A 162 -8.27 -14.64 0.76
C LEU A 162 -7.87 -13.95 -0.54
N SER A 163 -6.64 -13.43 -0.64
CA SER A 163 -6.16 -12.81 -1.88
C SER A 163 -6.08 -13.80 -3.04
N VAL A 164 -5.64 -15.04 -2.79
CA VAL A 164 -5.63 -16.10 -3.80
C VAL A 164 -7.06 -16.50 -4.22
N MET A 165 -7.97 -16.64 -3.25
CA MET A 165 -9.38 -16.92 -3.52
C MET A 165 -10.01 -15.78 -4.36
N ALA A 166 -9.76 -14.53 -3.98
CA ALA A 166 -10.26 -13.37 -4.70
C ALA A 166 -9.72 -13.31 -6.14
N LEU A 167 -8.44 -13.63 -6.36
CA LEU A 167 -7.85 -13.72 -7.70
C LEU A 167 -8.56 -14.76 -8.57
N VAL A 168 -8.74 -15.99 -8.06
CA VAL A 168 -9.38 -17.08 -8.80
C VAL A 168 -10.83 -16.75 -9.14
N VAL A 169 -11.58 -16.25 -8.15
CA VAL A 169 -13.01 -15.88 -8.34
C VAL A 169 -13.13 -14.72 -9.32
N ASN A 170 -12.33 -13.67 -9.15
CA ASN A 170 -12.34 -12.50 -10.03
C ASN A 170 -12.01 -12.88 -11.48
N CYS A 171 -10.87 -13.58 -11.71
CA CYS A 171 -10.48 -14.01 -13.06
C CYS A 171 -11.52 -14.94 -13.70
N GLY A 172 -12.09 -15.87 -12.93
CA GLY A 172 -13.09 -16.80 -13.42
C GLY A 172 -14.37 -16.10 -13.86
N ILE A 173 -14.91 -15.21 -13.02
CA ILE A 173 -16.13 -14.44 -13.34
C ILE A 173 -15.85 -13.45 -14.48
N ASN A 174 -14.71 -12.76 -14.47
CA ASN A 174 -14.34 -11.85 -15.53
C ASN A 174 -14.26 -12.54 -16.88
N TYR A 175 -13.64 -13.72 -16.96
CA TYR A 175 -13.56 -14.49 -18.20
C TYR A 175 -14.95 -14.88 -18.74
N VAL A 176 -15.88 -15.22 -17.87
CA VAL A 176 -17.26 -15.58 -18.27
C VAL A 176 -18.05 -14.36 -18.70
N LEU A 177 -18.04 -13.27 -17.91
CA LEU A 177 -18.95 -12.12 -18.11
C LEU A 177 -18.40 -11.05 -19.06
N ILE A 178 -17.08 -10.86 -19.14
CA ILE A 178 -16.52 -9.90 -20.11
C ILE A 178 -16.76 -10.40 -21.54
N PHE A 179 -16.50 -11.70 -21.77
CA PHE A 179 -16.51 -12.30 -23.11
C PHE A 179 -17.77 -13.09 -23.45
N GLY A 180 -18.78 -13.15 -22.56
CA GLY A 180 -20.02 -13.88 -22.80
C GLY A 180 -19.84 -15.40 -22.99
N ARG A 181 -18.91 -16.01 -22.23
CA ARG A 181 -18.60 -17.46 -22.35
C ARG A 181 -19.62 -18.30 -21.59
N PHE A 182 -19.72 -19.59 -21.96
CA PHE A 182 -20.62 -20.57 -21.32
C PHE A 182 -22.11 -20.20 -21.34
N GLY A 183 -22.56 -19.41 -22.33
CA GLY A 183 -23.97 -18.99 -22.44
C GLY A 183 -24.34 -17.78 -21.57
N ALA A 184 -23.37 -17.16 -20.89
CA ALA A 184 -23.58 -15.90 -20.19
C ALA A 184 -23.65 -14.71 -21.17
N PRO A 185 -24.37 -13.63 -20.84
CA PRO A 185 -24.38 -12.42 -21.65
C PRO A 185 -22.99 -11.76 -21.65
N GLU A 186 -22.60 -11.20 -22.80
CA GLU A 186 -21.41 -10.40 -22.92
C GLU A 186 -21.67 -9.01 -22.30
N LEU A 187 -21.04 -8.74 -21.16
CA LEU A 187 -21.26 -7.54 -20.36
C LEU A 187 -20.08 -6.56 -20.40
N GLY A 188 -18.95 -6.93 -21.02
CA GLY A 188 -17.78 -6.07 -21.14
C GLY A 188 -17.30 -5.53 -19.78
N VAL A 189 -17.18 -4.19 -19.65
CA VAL A 189 -16.73 -3.53 -18.41
C VAL A 189 -17.64 -3.79 -17.22
N THR A 190 -18.95 -3.93 -17.45
CA THR A 190 -19.90 -4.26 -16.37
C THR A 190 -19.62 -5.68 -15.84
N GLY A 191 -19.26 -6.61 -16.72
CA GLY A 191 -18.84 -7.97 -16.34
C GLY A 191 -17.61 -7.97 -15.43
N ALA A 192 -16.61 -7.16 -15.74
CA ALA A 192 -15.42 -6.97 -14.89
C ALA A 192 -15.78 -6.37 -13.52
N ALA A 193 -16.70 -5.40 -13.48
CA ALA A 193 -17.17 -4.81 -12.22
C ALA A 193 -17.92 -5.83 -11.35
N ILE A 194 -18.76 -6.69 -11.94
CA ILE A 194 -19.47 -7.77 -11.24
C ILE A 194 -18.49 -8.80 -10.68
N GLY A 195 -17.47 -9.20 -11.46
CA GLY A 195 -16.43 -10.11 -11.02
C GLY A 195 -15.68 -9.58 -9.81
N THR A 196 -15.26 -8.31 -9.87
CA THR A 196 -14.59 -7.65 -8.75
C THR A 196 -15.52 -7.51 -7.53
N LEU A 197 -16.78 -7.12 -7.72
CA LEU A 197 -17.75 -7.00 -6.64
C LEU A 197 -17.99 -8.36 -5.95
N THR A 198 -18.17 -9.42 -6.72
CA THR A 198 -18.38 -10.78 -6.18
C THR A 198 -17.16 -11.24 -5.39
N ALA A 199 -15.96 -11.05 -5.92
CA ALA A 199 -14.72 -11.37 -5.20
C ALA A 199 -14.62 -10.62 -3.87
N ARG A 200 -14.95 -9.32 -3.82
CA ARG A 200 -14.93 -8.50 -2.60
C ARG A 200 -15.99 -8.90 -1.59
N ILE A 201 -17.20 -9.26 -2.02
CA ILE A 201 -18.26 -9.77 -1.13
C ILE A 201 -17.82 -11.08 -0.49
N LEU A 202 -17.28 -12.01 -1.27
CA LEU A 202 -16.80 -13.30 -0.77
C LEU A 202 -15.60 -13.11 0.18
N GLU A 203 -14.63 -12.27 -0.18
CA GLU A 203 -13.47 -11.95 0.65
C GLU A 203 -13.92 -11.39 2.02
N CYS A 204 -14.82 -10.42 2.01
CA CYS A 204 -15.37 -9.80 3.23
C CYS A 204 -16.15 -10.81 4.07
N GLY A 205 -17.04 -11.61 3.45
CA GLY A 205 -17.86 -12.61 4.14
C GLY A 205 -17.02 -13.71 4.80
N VAL A 206 -16.05 -14.26 4.08
CA VAL A 206 -15.15 -15.30 4.62
C VAL A 206 -14.28 -14.72 5.74
N LEU A 207 -13.80 -13.49 5.61
CA LEU A 207 -13.00 -12.82 6.64
C LEU A 207 -13.79 -12.55 7.92
N ILE A 208 -15.02 -12.03 7.80
CA ILE A 208 -15.91 -11.81 8.95
C ILE A 208 -16.20 -13.16 9.65
N PHE A 209 -16.54 -14.19 8.88
CA PHE A 209 -16.77 -15.53 9.43
C PHE A 209 -15.54 -16.08 10.17
N TYR A 210 -14.35 -15.90 9.60
CA TYR A 210 -13.09 -16.30 10.22
C TYR A 210 -12.85 -15.57 11.56
N VAL A 211 -13.02 -14.24 11.58
CA VAL A 211 -12.82 -13.42 12.79
C VAL A 211 -13.81 -13.83 13.89
N ILE A 212 -15.09 -14.04 13.54
CA ILE A 212 -16.12 -14.42 14.53
C ILE A 212 -15.86 -15.82 15.10
N ARG A 213 -15.41 -16.78 14.27
CA ARG A 213 -15.29 -18.19 14.68
C ARG A 213 -13.93 -18.52 15.30
N LYS A 214 -12.83 -17.95 14.79
CA LYS A 214 -11.47 -18.36 15.18
C LYS A 214 -10.73 -17.36 16.05
N GLU A 215 -11.02 -16.04 15.88
CA GLU A 215 -10.23 -15.01 16.58
C GLU A 215 -10.95 -14.49 17.83
N GLN A 216 -10.78 -15.19 18.95
CA GLN A 216 -11.42 -14.81 20.21
C GLN A 216 -11.01 -13.41 20.70
N TYR A 217 -9.77 -12.98 20.44
CA TYR A 217 -9.24 -11.69 20.88
C TYR A 217 -9.80 -10.50 20.09
N LEU A 218 -10.24 -10.72 18.84
CA LEU A 218 -10.75 -9.70 17.93
C LEU A 218 -12.28 -9.67 17.83
N ARG A 219 -13.00 -10.45 18.66
CA ARG A 219 -14.47 -10.41 18.67
C ARG A 219 -14.96 -9.02 19.04
N LEU A 220 -15.38 -8.27 18.03
CA LEU A 220 -16.02 -6.97 18.18
C LEU A 220 -17.51 -7.18 18.46
N GLN A 221 -18.02 -6.50 19.47
CA GLN A 221 -19.45 -6.44 19.75
C GLN A 221 -20.02 -5.13 19.17
N LEU A 222 -21.28 -5.14 18.79
CA LEU A 222 -21.96 -3.92 18.34
C LEU A 222 -21.85 -2.78 19.36
N SER A 223 -21.82 -3.11 20.66
CA SER A 223 -21.58 -2.16 21.74
C SER A 223 -20.23 -1.45 21.66
N ASP A 224 -19.19 -2.08 21.07
CA ASP A 224 -17.86 -1.46 20.93
C ASP A 224 -17.87 -0.34 19.88
N PHE A 225 -18.79 -0.42 18.91
CA PHE A 225 -18.99 0.61 17.90
C PHE A 225 -19.79 1.82 18.43
N LEU A 226 -20.55 1.67 19.50
CA LEU A 226 -21.36 2.76 20.06
C LEU A 226 -20.63 3.57 21.14
N LYS A 227 -19.64 2.96 21.81
CA LYS A 227 -18.87 3.62 22.86
C LYS A 227 -17.99 4.72 22.29
N ARG A 228 -18.20 5.96 22.73
CA ARG A 228 -17.36 7.11 22.39
C ARG A 228 -16.31 7.28 23.48
N ASP A 229 -15.03 7.23 23.09
CA ASP A 229 -13.91 7.49 23.98
C ASP A 229 -13.02 8.58 23.34
N TRP A 230 -13.25 9.82 23.74
CA TRP A 230 -12.58 11.00 23.17
C TRP A 230 -11.06 10.95 23.34
N GLN A 231 -10.58 10.29 24.38
CA GLN A 231 -9.15 10.19 24.62
C GLN A 231 -8.48 9.25 23.62
N PHE A 232 -9.09 8.07 23.36
CA PHE A 232 -8.59 7.16 22.33
C PHE A 232 -8.73 7.77 20.92
N LEU A 233 -9.79 8.51 20.65
CA LEU A 233 -9.97 9.22 19.40
C LEU A 233 -8.84 10.22 19.16
N ARG A 234 -8.53 11.06 20.16
CA ARG A 234 -7.47 12.08 20.06
C ARG A 234 -6.10 11.43 19.84
N ASP A 235 -5.79 10.39 20.60
CA ASP A 235 -4.51 9.68 20.48
C ASP A 235 -4.38 9.02 19.11
N TYR A 236 -5.44 8.37 18.63
CA TYR A 236 -5.48 7.73 17.32
C TYR A 236 -5.32 8.74 16.18
N LEU A 237 -6.06 9.85 16.20
CA LEU A 237 -5.93 10.89 15.19
C LEU A 237 -4.55 11.53 15.18
N LYS A 238 -3.92 11.72 16.34
CA LYS A 238 -2.56 12.25 16.44
C LYS A 238 -1.52 11.42 15.69
N ILE A 239 -1.73 10.10 15.63
CA ILE A 239 -0.87 9.19 14.87
C ILE A 239 -1.31 9.09 13.41
N THR A 240 -2.63 9.07 13.15
CA THR A 240 -3.17 8.81 11.82
C THR A 240 -3.11 10.03 10.89
N LEU A 241 -3.29 11.26 11.40
CA LEU A 241 -3.22 12.46 10.57
C LEU A 241 -1.87 12.65 9.86
N PRO A 242 -0.71 12.48 10.51
CA PRO A 242 0.57 12.50 9.79
C PRO A 242 0.69 11.38 8.74
N LEU A 243 0.08 10.20 8.96
CA LEU A 243 0.06 9.13 7.98
C LEU A 243 -0.76 9.49 6.75
N LEU A 244 -1.90 10.19 6.93
CA LEU A 244 -2.71 10.69 5.82
C LEU A 244 -1.93 11.69 4.96
N VAL A 245 -1.19 12.61 5.58
CA VAL A 245 -0.33 13.55 4.87
C VAL A 245 0.74 12.79 4.06
N LEU A 246 1.36 11.77 4.65
CA LEU A 246 2.36 10.93 3.95
C LEU A 246 1.77 10.22 2.73
N CYS A 247 0.59 9.63 2.86
CA CYS A 247 -0.09 8.96 1.76
C CYS A 247 -0.43 9.94 0.62
N GLY A 248 -0.88 11.15 0.96
CA GLY A 248 -1.12 12.22 0.01
C GLY A 248 0.15 12.67 -0.73
N LEU A 249 1.23 12.91 0.01
CA LEU A 249 2.53 13.28 -0.55
C LEU A 249 3.10 12.20 -1.47
N TRP A 250 2.93 10.93 -1.11
CA TRP A 250 3.36 9.84 -1.99
C TRP A 250 2.58 9.81 -3.30
N GLY A 251 1.27 10.06 -3.27
CA GLY A 251 0.44 10.21 -4.47
C GLY A 251 0.90 11.37 -5.35
N ILE A 252 1.15 12.54 -4.75
CA ILE A 252 1.67 13.73 -5.46
C ILE A 252 3.03 13.42 -6.10
N ASN A 253 3.95 12.80 -5.36
CA ASN A 253 5.27 12.45 -5.88
C ASN A 253 5.18 11.50 -7.08
N THR A 254 4.29 10.51 -7.02
CA THR A 254 4.08 9.57 -8.14
C THR A 254 3.50 10.28 -9.38
N ALA A 255 2.53 11.16 -9.17
CA ALA A 255 1.95 11.96 -10.26
C ALA A 255 3.01 12.90 -10.89
N MET A 256 3.82 13.57 -10.08
CA MET A 256 4.91 14.45 -10.55
C MET A 256 5.95 13.71 -11.37
N GLN A 257 6.31 12.47 -11.02
CA GLN A 257 7.22 11.65 -11.84
C GLN A 257 6.68 11.48 -13.26
N THR A 258 5.40 11.14 -13.39
CA THR A 258 4.76 10.97 -14.71
C THR A 258 4.68 12.29 -15.47
N VAL A 259 4.32 13.39 -14.80
CA VAL A 259 4.24 14.72 -15.42
C VAL A 259 5.61 15.17 -15.92
N VAL A 260 6.65 15.11 -15.09
CA VAL A 260 8.00 15.56 -15.45
C VAL A 260 8.56 14.77 -16.64
N LEU A 261 8.48 13.44 -16.60
CA LEU A 261 8.98 12.61 -17.69
C LEU A 261 8.11 12.74 -18.94
N GLY A 262 6.80 12.95 -18.78
CA GLY A 262 5.85 13.11 -19.88
C GLY A 262 6.07 14.36 -20.72
N HIS A 263 6.58 15.44 -20.13
CA HIS A 263 6.90 16.67 -20.86
C HIS A 263 8.27 16.62 -21.55
N MET A 264 9.09 15.61 -21.27
CA MET A 264 10.40 15.48 -21.91
C MET A 264 10.31 14.75 -23.25
N ASN A 265 9.73 13.53 -23.27
CA ASN A 265 9.70 12.67 -24.45
C ASN A 265 8.63 11.57 -24.26
N SER A 266 7.90 11.24 -25.34
CA SER A 266 6.92 10.15 -25.31
C SER A 266 7.55 8.77 -25.05
N ALA A 267 8.77 8.54 -25.57
CA ALA A 267 9.54 7.33 -25.29
C ALA A 267 9.88 7.20 -23.79
N ALA A 268 10.10 8.32 -23.08
CA ALA A 268 10.37 8.32 -21.65
C ALA A 268 9.12 7.91 -20.82
N ILE A 269 7.90 8.25 -21.26
CA ILE A 269 6.67 7.81 -20.61
C ILE A 269 6.53 6.28 -20.71
N ALA A 270 6.70 5.73 -21.92
CA ALA A 270 6.60 4.29 -22.16
C ALA A 270 7.69 3.53 -21.38
N ALA A 271 8.93 4.04 -21.40
CA ALA A 271 10.04 3.51 -20.63
C ALA A 271 9.78 3.52 -19.12
N ASN A 272 9.26 4.65 -18.60
CA ASN A 272 8.93 4.76 -17.17
C ASN A 272 7.80 3.83 -16.76
N SER A 273 6.78 3.65 -17.61
CA SER A 273 5.67 2.73 -17.32
C SER A 273 6.16 1.28 -17.22
N ALA A 274 6.98 0.82 -18.16
CA ALA A 274 7.55 -0.52 -18.12
C ALA A 274 8.50 -0.71 -16.92
N ALA A 275 9.40 0.25 -16.67
CA ALA A 275 10.34 0.21 -15.56
C ALA A 275 9.63 0.27 -14.18
N SER A 276 8.60 1.12 -14.04
CA SER A 276 7.85 1.26 -12.79
C SER A 276 7.07 0.00 -12.43
N ASN A 277 6.47 -0.69 -13.40
CA ASN A 277 5.75 -1.94 -13.14
C ASN A 277 6.68 -3.00 -12.54
N LEU A 278 7.86 -3.19 -13.13
CA LEU A 278 8.84 -4.14 -12.62
C LEU A 278 9.39 -3.72 -11.26
N TYR A 279 9.69 -2.44 -11.11
CA TYR A 279 10.17 -1.89 -9.84
C TYR A 279 9.14 -2.05 -8.70
N LEU A 280 7.85 -1.84 -8.96
CA LEU A 280 6.77 -2.03 -7.97
C LEU A 280 6.68 -3.48 -7.49
N MET A 281 6.90 -4.47 -8.37
CA MET A 281 6.92 -5.88 -7.97
C MET A 281 8.06 -6.15 -6.98
N VAL A 282 9.27 -5.68 -7.27
CA VAL A 282 10.42 -5.84 -6.36
C VAL A 282 10.25 -5.00 -5.08
N LYS A 283 9.72 -3.79 -5.20
CA LYS A 283 9.41 -2.89 -4.06
C LYS A 283 8.41 -3.52 -3.06
N SER A 284 7.52 -4.42 -3.52
CA SER A 284 6.58 -5.13 -2.64
C SER A 284 7.28 -5.89 -1.52
N ALA A 285 8.51 -6.36 -1.75
CA ALA A 285 9.33 -7.01 -0.72
C ALA A 285 9.74 -6.03 0.41
N ALA A 286 10.14 -4.81 0.07
CA ALA A 286 10.46 -3.77 1.06
C ALA A 286 9.21 -3.31 1.84
N VAL A 287 8.07 -3.20 1.16
CA VAL A 287 6.76 -2.88 1.80
C VAL A 287 6.36 -3.97 2.79
N GLY A 288 6.51 -5.24 2.41
CA GLY A 288 6.26 -6.38 3.31
C GLY A 288 7.18 -6.37 4.53
N ALA A 289 8.46 -6.06 4.33
CA ALA A 289 9.44 -5.94 5.41
C ALA A 289 9.10 -4.79 6.37
N ALA A 290 8.69 -3.63 5.85
CA ALA A 290 8.24 -2.50 6.66
C ALA A 290 7.03 -2.86 7.53
N SER A 291 6.03 -3.51 6.93
CA SER A 291 4.82 -3.92 7.62
C SER A 291 5.08 -4.98 8.70
N ALA A 292 5.91 -5.98 8.41
CA ALA A 292 6.31 -7.01 9.39
C ALA A 292 7.11 -6.40 10.54
N ALA A 293 8.06 -5.51 10.24
CA ALA A 293 8.86 -4.83 11.23
C ALA A 293 8.03 -3.95 12.17
N SER A 294 7.04 -3.22 11.63
CA SER A 294 6.14 -2.37 12.42
C SER A 294 5.39 -3.18 13.49
N VAL A 295 4.89 -4.36 13.13
CA VAL A 295 4.19 -5.25 14.08
C VAL A 295 5.14 -5.79 15.14
N VAL A 296 6.31 -6.30 14.74
CA VAL A 296 7.26 -6.91 15.68
C VAL A 296 7.85 -5.89 16.64
N ILE A 297 8.22 -4.70 16.14
CA ILE A 297 8.72 -3.58 16.96
C ILE A 297 7.64 -3.09 17.92
N GLY A 298 6.42 -2.84 17.42
CA GLY A 298 5.30 -2.41 18.25
C GLY A 298 4.99 -3.39 19.38
N LYS A 299 4.94 -4.69 19.07
CA LYS A 299 4.77 -5.76 20.06
C LYS A 299 5.87 -5.75 21.13
N THR A 300 7.14 -5.61 20.71
CA THR A 300 8.27 -5.61 21.63
C THR A 300 8.26 -4.38 22.56
N ILE A 301 7.89 -3.20 22.03
CA ILE A 301 7.67 -2.00 22.86
C ILE A 301 6.55 -2.24 23.87
N GLY A 302 5.47 -2.90 23.44
CA GLY A 302 4.38 -3.29 24.34
C GLY A 302 4.81 -4.17 25.50
N MET A 303 5.80 -5.04 25.31
CA MET A 303 6.38 -5.87 26.36
C MET A 303 7.20 -5.08 27.39
N GLY A 304 7.60 -3.85 27.09
CA GLY A 304 8.29 -2.94 28.00
C GLY A 304 9.81 -3.09 28.09
N ASP A 305 10.42 -3.95 27.26
CA ASP A 305 11.88 -4.20 27.23
C ASP A 305 12.54 -3.33 26.14
N GLU A 306 13.07 -2.18 26.55
CA GLU A 306 13.69 -1.22 25.62
C GLU A 306 15.02 -1.72 25.01
N GLU A 307 15.78 -2.53 25.75
CA GLU A 307 17.05 -3.07 25.24
C GLU A 307 16.78 -4.11 24.15
N LEU A 308 15.77 -4.94 24.36
CA LEU A 308 15.32 -5.91 23.36
C LEU A 308 14.83 -5.21 22.08
N VAL A 309 14.09 -4.10 22.21
CA VAL A 309 13.65 -3.29 21.06
C VAL A 309 14.85 -2.77 20.28
N LYS A 310 15.86 -2.20 20.93
CA LYS A 310 17.08 -1.71 20.25
C LYS A 310 17.84 -2.84 19.57
N ARG A 311 17.95 -3.99 20.22
CA ARG A 311 18.60 -5.18 19.65
C ARG A 311 17.88 -5.67 18.40
N TYR A 312 16.55 -5.73 18.41
CA TYR A 312 15.76 -6.13 17.25
C TYR A 312 15.78 -5.08 16.14
N ALA A 313 15.77 -3.80 16.47
CA ALA A 313 15.90 -2.73 15.48
C ALA A 313 17.25 -2.83 14.72
N ARG A 314 18.37 -3.14 15.41
CA ARG A 314 19.67 -3.36 14.74
C ARG A 314 19.64 -4.58 13.83
N LYS A 315 19.06 -5.70 14.28
CA LYS A 315 18.93 -6.92 13.46
C LYS A 315 18.08 -6.68 12.22
N LEU A 316 16.98 -5.94 12.34
CA LEU A 316 16.13 -5.56 11.19
C LEU A 316 16.88 -4.68 10.19
N GLN A 317 17.68 -3.71 10.66
CA GLN A 317 18.50 -2.89 9.76
C GLN A 317 19.46 -3.74 8.91
N ILE A 318 20.11 -4.74 9.51
CA ILE A 318 20.99 -5.67 8.78
C ILE A 318 20.18 -6.46 7.75
N LEU A 319 19.02 -6.98 8.13
CA LEU A 319 18.13 -7.69 7.20
C LEU A 319 17.68 -6.80 6.04
N PHE A 320 17.41 -5.52 6.30
CA PHE A 320 17.01 -4.57 5.26
C PHE A 320 18.13 -4.25 4.27
N VAL A 321 19.37 -4.18 4.75
CA VAL A 321 20.54 -4.05 3.86
C VAL A 321 20.68 -5.29 2.97
N ILE A 322 20.58 -6.49 3.56
CA ILE A 322 20.62 -7.75 2.81
C ILE A 322 19.49 -7.80 1.76
N LEU A 323 18.26 -7.43 2.15
CA LEU A 323 17.11 -7.35 1.27
C LEU A 323 17.35 -6.35 0.13
N GLY A 324 17.95 -5.20 0.44
CA GLY A 324 18.28 -4.18 -0.53
C GLY A 324 19.29 -4.66 -1.56
N VAL A 325 20.39 -5.24 -1.11
CA VAL A 325 21.44 -5.76 -1.99
C VAL A 325 20.91 -6.91 -2.85
N THR A 326 20.26 -7.91 -2.24
CA THR A 326 19.71 -9.06 -2.97
C THR A 326 18.63 -8.66 -3.97
N GLY A 327 17.71 -7.76 -3.59
CA GLY A 327 16.67 -7.27 -4.48
C GLY A 327 17.20 -6.35 -5.59
N GLY A 328 18.21 -5.52 -5.31
CA GLY A 328 18.90 -4.72 -6.33
C GLY A 328 19.62 -5.59 -7.37
N ILE A 329 20.34 -6.61 -6.92
CA ILE A 329 20.98 -7.60 -7.79
C ILE A 329 19.91 -8.35 -8.61
N PHE A 330 18.82 -8.79 -7.98
CA PHE A 330 17.73 -9.47 -8.67
C PHE A 330 17.13 -8.57 -9.76
N LEU A 331 16.85 -7.31 -9.47
CA LEU A 331 16.32 -6.34 -10.42
C LEU A 331 17.30 -6.10 -11.59
N TYR A 332 18.58 -6.02 -11.28
CA TYR A 332 19.64 -5.89 -12.29
C TYR A 332 19.65 -7.04 -13.30
N PHE A 333 19.53 -8.28 -12.85
CA PHE A 333 19.56 -9.43 -13.75
C PHE A 333 18.24 -9.67 -14.48
N ILE A 334 17.10 -9.45 -13.83
CA ILE A 334 15.80 -9.75 -14.43
C ILE A 334 15.30 -8.67 -15.40
N ARG A 335 15.92 -7.47 -15.41
CA ARG A 335 15.49 -6.34 -16.24
C ARG A 335 15.44 -6.66 -17.73
N ILE A 336 16.48 -7.27 -18.28
CA ILE A 336 16.56 -7.56 -19.71
C ILE A 336 15.53 -8.62 -20.13
N PRO A 337 15.47 -9.81 -19.49
CA PRO A 337 14.46 -10.81 -19.82
C PRO A 337 13.03 -10.27 -19.78
N ILE A 338 12.70 -9.41 -18.82
CA ILE A 338 11.34 -8.88 -18.70
C ILE A 338 11.09 -7.75 -19.70
N LEU A 339 12.04 -6.85 -19.92
CA LEU A 339 11.87 -5.79 -20.93
C LEU A 339 11.62 -6.36 -22.32
N ASN A 340 12.22 -7.50 -22.65
CA ASN A 340 12.02 -8.19 -23.94
C ASN A 340 10.57 -8.75 -24.11
N LEU A 341 9.75 -8.77 -23.06
CA LEU A 341 8.34 -9.13 -23.15
C LEU A 341 7.45 -7.94 -23.53
N TYR A 342 7.99 -6.71 -23.50
CA TYR A 342 7.27 -5.50 -23.87
C TYR A 342 7.56 -5.15 -25.34
N ASP A 343 6.53 -4.76 -26.05
CA ASP A 343 6.65 -4.23 -27.42
C ASP A 343 6.93 -2.71 -27.34
N LEU A 344 8.21 -2.38 -27.11
CA LEU A 344 8.68 -0.99 -26.97
C LEU A 344 9.49 -0.59 -28.21
N SER A 345 9.42 0.70 -28.55
CA SER A 345 10.34 1.25 -29.56
C SER A 345 11.80 1.09 -29.10
N PRO A 346 12.79 1.01 -30.03
CA PRO A 346 14.21 0.88 -29.67
C PRO A 346 14.69 1.97 -28.69
N GLU A 347 14.19 3.21 -28.84
CA GLU A 347 14.50 4.32 -27.96
C GLU A 347 13.92 4.12 -26.56
N ALA A 348 12.62 3.75 -26.47
CA ALA A 348 11.95 3.47 -25.18
C ALA A 348 12.58 2.26 -24.48
N MET A 349 13.00 1.23 -25.22
CA MET A 349 13.69 0.07 -24.68
C MET A 349 15.04 0.46 -24.07
N ALA A 350 15.83 1.30 -24.76
CA ALA A 350 17.10 1.79 -24.26
C ALA A 350 16.93 2.62 -22.99
N LEU A 351 15.95 3.53 -22.95
CA LEU A 351 15.62 4.33 -21.78
C LEU A 351 15.11 3.47 -20.62
N ALA A 352 14.22 2.50 -20.87
CA ALA A 352 13.73 1.58 -19.84
C ALA A 352 14.84 0.76 -19.19
N ASN A 353 15.80 0.30 -19.98
CA ASN A 353 16.98 -0.39 -19.48
C ASN A 353 17.85 0.52 -18.60
N GLN A 354 18.06 1.79 -19.00
CA GLN A 354 18.77 2.79 -18.19
C GLN A 354 18.02 3.08 -16.88
N PHE A 355 16.71 3.26 -16.93
CA PHE A 355 15.89 3.50 -15.74
C PHE A 355 15.97 2.34 -14.76
N LEU A 356 15.87 1.10 -15.24
CA LEU A 356 15.97 -0.08 -14.37
C LEU A 356 17.37 -0.27 -13.78
N LEU A 357 18.43 0.11 -14.51
CA LEU A 357 19.78 0.16 -13.97
C LEU A 357 19.88 1.13 -12.78
N ILE A 358 19.37 2.35 -12.95
CA ILE A 358 19.32 3.36 -11.89
C ILE A 358 18.48 2.84 -10.72
N LEU A 359 17.28 2.32 -11.00
CA LEU A 359 16.35 1.82 -9.98
C LEU A 359 16.89 0.60 -9.25
N SER A 360 17.78 -0.23 -9.87
CA SER A 360 18.43 -1.34 -9.17
C SER A 360 19.38 -0.85 -8.07
N VAL A 361 20.09 0.24 -8.31
CA VAL A 361 20.94 0.89 -7.31
C VAL A 361 20.09 1.62 -6.26
N VAL A 362 19.09 2.39 -6.70
CA VAL A 362 18.13 3.09 -5.83
C VAL A 362 17.44 2.13 -4.87
N TYR A 363 17.09 0.92 -5.35
CA TYR A 363 16.42 -0.10 -4.55
C TYR A 363 17.22 -0.49 -3.30
N VAL A 364 18.55 -0.55 -3.38
CA VAL A 364 19.39 -0.89 -2.22
C VAL A 364 19.17 0.10 -1.08
N PHE A 365 19.15 1.39 -1.38
CA PHE A 365 18.95 2.45 -0.39
C PHE A 365 17.49 2.53 0.06
N MET A 366 16.55 2.39 -0.88
CA MET A 366 15.13 2.38 -0.60
C MET A 366 14.73 1.21 0.32
N ALA A 367 15.24 0.01 0.07
CA ALA A 367 14.96 -1.17 0.88
C ALA A 367 15.59 -1.12 2.29
N TYR A 368 16.56 -0.23 2.52
CA TYR A 368 17.04 0.09 3.85
C TYR A 368 16.21 1.19 4.52
N GLN A 369 16.08 2.37 3.87
CA GLN A 369 15.49 3.53 4.52
C GLN A 369 13.97 3.40 4.73
N MET A 370 13.23 2.84 3.75
CA MET A 370 11.78 2.73 3.82
C MET A 370 11.32 1.79 4.95
N PRO A 371 11.80 0.54 5.09
CA PRO A 371 11.43 -0.33 6.21
C PRO A 371 11.96 0.18 7.55
N SER A 372 13.11 0.85 7.59
CA SER A 372 13.62 1.47 8.82
C SER A 372 12.74 2.63 9.26
N ASN A 373 12.28 3.48 8.35
CA ASN A 373 11.38 4.59 8.65
C ASN A 373 9.96 4.09 8.96
N ALA A 374 9.33 3.34 8.04
CA ALA A 374 7.94 2.90 8.18
C ALA A 374 7.77 1.73 9.15
N GLY A 375 8.75 0.81 9.22
CA GLY A 375 8.68 -0.36 10.08
C GLY A 375 9.20 -0.09 11.49
N ILE A 376 10.38 0.50 11.64
CA ILE A 376 11.00 0.70 12.97
C ILE A 376 10.51 2.01 13.59
N ILE A 377 10.74 3.17 12.96
CA ILE A 377 10.47 4.48 13.56
C ILE A 377 8.96 4.71 13.73
N LYS A 378 8.18 4.55 12.66
CA LYS A 378 6.71 4.71 12.70
C LYS A 378 6.07 3.60 13.53
N GLY A 379 6.49 2.34 13.37
CA GLY A 379 6.05 1.21 14.20
C GLY A 379 6.33 1.42 15.68
N GLY A 380 7.39 2.15 16.01
CA GLY A 380 7.72 2.62 17.35
C GLY A 380 6.88 3.79 17.88
N GLY A 381 5.94 4.31 17.08
CA GLY A 381 5.03 5.41 17.46
C GLY A 381 5.53 6.81 17.10
N CYS A 382 6.71 6.96 16.48
CA CYS A 382 7.28 8.25 16.08
C CYS A 382 6.95 8.59 14.61
N VAL A 383 5.65 8.72 14.29
CA VAL A 383 5.17 8.96 12.92
C VAL A 383 5.55 10.34 12.40
N GLU A 384 5.56 11.34 13.26
CA GLU A 384 5.86 12.74 12.92
C GLU A 384 7.24 12.95 12.27
N PHE A 385 8.24 12.18 12.72
CA PHE A 385 9.57 12.23 12.13
C PHE A 385 9.55 11.80 10.66
N GLY A 386 8.92 10.66 10.37
CA GLY A 386 8.79 10.18 8.99
C GLY A 386 8.02 11.17 8.11
N ALA A 387 6.91 11.74 8.64
CA ALA A 387 6.12 12.72 7.92
C ALA A 387 6.94 13.98 7.56
N LYS A 388 7.67 14.53 8.53
CA LYS A 388 8.54 15.70 8.31
C LYS A 388 9.65 15.40 7.32
N LEU A 389 10.34 14.27 7.48
CA LEU A 389 11.43 13.85 6.61
C LEU A 389 10.97 13.69 5.16
N ASP A 390 9.88 12.94 4.95
CA ASP A 390 9.33 12.70 3.63
C ASP A 390 8.82 14.00 2.99
N SER A 391 8.11 14.85 3.74
CA SER A 391 7.62 16.16 3.25
C SER A 391 8.78 17.07 2.85
N THR A 392 9.81 17.17 3.68
CA THR A 392 10.99 18.00 3.39
C THR A 392 11.71 17.50 2.13
N CYS A 393 11.99 16.20 2.04
CA CYS A 393 12.68 15.64 0.88
C CYS A 393 11.87 15.78 -0.41
N ILE A 394 10.57 15.48 -0.39
CA ILE A 394 9.73 15.55 -1.60
C ILE A 394 9.55 17.01 -2.04
N CYS A 395 9.11 17.90 -1.14
CA CYS A 395 8.73 19.27 -1.52
C CYS A 395 9.94 20.19 -1.75
N LEU A 396 11.04 20.02 -1.00
CA LEU A 396 12.18 20.95 -1.09
C LEU A 396 13.35 20.41 -1.93
N ILE A 397 13.43 19.11 -2.16
CA ILE A 397 14.55 18.52 -2.90
C ILE A 397 14.07 17.85 -4.19
N VAL A 398 13.23 16.81 -4.10
CA VAL A 398 12.88 15.97 -5.26
C VAL A 398 12.15 16.78 -6.33
N ILE A 399 11.04 17.42 -5.99
CA ILE A 399 10.23 18.17 -6.96
C ILE A 399 11.02 19.34 -7.57
N PRO A 400 11.62 20.28 -6.79
CA PRO A 400 12.34 21.39 -7.37
C PRO A 400 13.54 20.97 -8.23
N LEU A 401 14.33 20.00 -7.74
CA LEU A 401 15.51 19.52 -8.46
C LEU A 401 15.12 18.85 -9.78
N SER A 402 14.10 17.99 -9.75
CA SER A 402 13.67 17.26 -10.95
C SER A 402 13.06 18.19 -11.98
N CYS A 403 12.25 19.18 -11.57
CA CYS A 403 11.72 20.21 -12.46
C CYS A 403 12.84 21.08 -13.05
N TYR A 404 13.79 21.52 -12.24
CA TYR A 404 14.93 22.29 -12.72
C TYR A 404 15.75 21.52 -13.77
N MET A 405 16.09 20.27 -13.46
CA MET A 405 16.88 19.42 -14.37
C MET A 405 16.14 19.10 -15.66
N ALA A 406 14.82 18.84 -15.59
CA ALA A 406 14.01 18.52 -16.77
C ALA A 406 13.77 19.74 -17.67
N PHE A 407 13.40 20.91 -17.09
CA PHE A 407 12.88 22.04 -17.85
C PHE A 407 13.89 23.19 -18.05
N ALA A 408 14.82 23.38 -17.11
CA ALA A 408 15.80 24.47 -17.20
C ALA A 408 17.20 24.00 -17.65
N ALA A 409 17.66 22.85 -17.17
CA ALA A 409 18.99 22.34 -17.49
C ALA A 409 19.02 21.45 -18.75
N GLY A 410 17.86 21.03 -19.30
CA GLY A 410 17.80 20.17 -20.48
C GLY A 410 18.46 18.79 -20.27
N ALA A 411 18.37 18.26 -19.04
CA ALA A 411 19.02 17.01 -18.68
C ALA A 411 18.38 15.82 -19.39
N SER A 412 19.15 14.72 -19.55
CA SER A 412 18.62 13.48 -20.10
C SER A 412 17.54 12.86 -19.17
N PRO A 413 16.56 12.12 -19.73
CA PRO A 413 15.52 11.44 -18.91
C PRO A 413 16.10 10.53 -17.83
N ALA A 414 17.25 9.87 -18.09
CA ALA A 414 17.95 9.03 -17.11
C ALA A 414 18.42 9.83 -15.89
N LEU A 415 19.00 11.03 -16.11
CA LEU A 415 19.45 11.90 -15.02
C LEU A 415 18.26 12.45 -14.22
N VAL A 416 17.14 12.73 -14.87
CA VAL A 416 15.91 13.16 -14.20
C VAL A 416 15.35 12.03 -13.32
N VAL A 417 15.40 10.76 -13.75
CA VAL A 417 15.02 9.61 -12.90
C VAL A 417 15.92 9.50 -11.66
N VAL A 418 17.22 9.80 -11.77
CA VAL A 418 18.10 9.88 -10.59
C VAL A 418 17.61 10.97 -9.64
N CYS A 419 17.30 12.17 -10.14
CA CYS A 419 16.80 13.29 -9.32
C CYS A 419 15.46 12.96 -8.65
N LEU A 420 14.54 12.30 -9.36
CA LEU A 420 13.25 11.85 -8.84
C LEU A 420 13.35 10.82 -7.70
N ASN A 421 14.49 10.14 -7.58
CA ASN A 421 14.74 9.12 -6.56
C ASN A 421 15.89 9.47 -5.61
N ILE A 422 16.40 10.70 -5.65
CA ILE A 422 17.58 11.10 -4.84
C ILE A 422 17.28 11.08 -3.34
N ASP A 423 16.02 11.26 -2.97
CA ASP A 423 15.55 11.18 -1.60
C ASP A 423 15.84 9.85 -0.92
N GLN A 424 15.89 8.76 -1.71
CA GLN A 424 16.17 7.41 -1.18
C GLN A 424 17.58 7.34 -0.57
N PHE A 425 18.54 8.05 -1.15
CA PHE A 425 19.90 8.17 -0.62
C PHE A 425 19.93 9.11 0.59
N ILE A 426 19.38 10.31 0.43
CA ILE A 426 19.43 11.36 1.45
C ILE A 426 18.77 10.91 2.75
N LYS A 427 17.63 10.23 2.67
CA LYS A 427 16.87 9.72 3.82
C LYS A 427 17.59 8.63 4.62
N CYS A 428 18.54 7.91 4.02
CA CYS A 428 19.29 6.87 4.73
C CYS A 428 20.02 7.43 5.96
N ILE A 429 20.64 8.59 5.84
CA ILE A 429 21.44 9.18 6.92
C ILE A 429 20.57 9.56 8.13
N PRO A 430 19.53 10.41 8.00
CA PRO A 430 18.71 10.78 9.15
C PRO A 430 17.92 9.60 9.73
N VAL A 431 17.51 8.61 8.90
CA VAL A 431 16.85 7.40 9.35
C VAL A 431 17.80 6.54 10.17
N PHE A 432 19.04 6.31 9.68
CA PHE A 432 20.05 5.58 10.42
C PHE A 432 20.35 6.23 11.78
N TRP A 433 20.58 7.54 11.78
CA TRP A 433 20.85 8.30 13.02
C TRP A 433 19.66 8.22 13.97
N LYS A 434 18.42 8.38 13.47
CA LYS A 434 17.22 8.33 14.32
C LYS A 434 17.00 6.98 14.97
N VAL A 435 17.22 5.87 14.24
CA VAL A 435 17.03 4.51 14.76
C VAL A 435 18.07 4.17 15.82
N ASN A 436 19.34 4.56 15.60
CA ASN A 436 20.44 4.10 16.47
C ASN A 436 20.71 5.04 17.66
N TYR A 437 20.51 6.35 17.49
CA TYR A 437 20.87 7.37 18.49
C TYR A 437 19.70 8.26 18.91
N GLY A 438 18.62 8.33 18.12
CA GLY A 438 17.48 9.21 18.39
C GLY A 438 16.42 8.58 19.31
N LYS A 439 15.60 9.43 19.89
CA LYS A 439 14.40 8.99 20.63
C LYS A 439 13.24 8.77 19.63
N TRP A 440 12.89 7.52 19.38
CA TRP A 440 11.79 7.13 18.47
C TRP A 440 10.79 6.17 19.12
N MET A 441 11.16 5.47 20.19
CA MET A 441 10.27 4.59 20.95
C MET A 441 9.29 5.43 21.78
N ARG A 442 8.00 5.28 21.51
CA ARG A 442 6.93 5.93 22.26
C ARG A 442 5.97 4.85 22.77
N LYS A 443 5.76 4.81 24.07
CA LYS A 443 4.72 3.96 24.69
C LYS A 443 3.37 4.62 24.45
N LEU A 444 2.59 4.07 23.55
CA LEU A 444 1.24 4.56 23.18
C LEU A 444 0.15 3.91 24.04
N THR A 445 0.52 2.83 24.75
CA THR A 445 -0.39 2.09 25.60
C THR A 445 -0.59 2.82 26.94
N ARG A 446 -1.85 3.01 27.31
CA ARG A 446 -2.22 3.57 28.62
C ARG A 446 -2.09 2.49 29.70
N GLU A 447 -1.73 2.91 30.90
CA GLU A 447 -1.90 2.07 32.07
C GLU A 447 -3.39 1.99 32.38
N THR A 448 -3.95 0.80 32.33
CA THR A 448 -5.31 0.57 32.86
C THR A 448 -5.18 0.73 34.36
N LYS A 449 -5.74 1.82 34.92
CA LYS A 449 -6.04 1.83 36.35
C LYS A 449 -6.92 0.61 36.58
N ILE A 450 -6.37 -0.41 37.22
CA ILE A 450 -7.15 -1.52 37.77
C ILE A 450 -8.05 -0.82 38.79
N ALA A 451 -9.34 -0.67 38.42
CA ALA A 451 -10.36 -0.29 39.40
C ALA A 451 -10.34 -1.45 40.41
N GLY A 452 -9.76 -1.16 41.58
CA GLY A 452 -9.83 -2.02 42.75
C GLY A 452 -11.26 -2.14 43.26
#